data_fd76a944b376aebd9590de45e90645bf
#
_entry.id   fd76a944b376aebd9590de45e90645bf
#
_cell.length_a   1.000
_cell.length_b   1.000
_cell.length_c   1.000
_cell.angle_alpha   90.00
_cell.angle_beta   90.00
_cell.angle_gamma   90.00
#
_symmetry.space_group_name_H-M   'P 1'
#
loop_
_entity.id
_entity.type
_entity.pdbx_description
1 polymer ?
#
loop_
_entity_poly.entity_id
_entity_poly.type
_entity_poly.pdbx_seq_one_letter_code
_entity_poly.pdbx_strand_id
1 'polypeptide(L)'
;LFSRFTFIQKNTRRLKQDFYLAMITLVGLMITLFVSPYAIYRLATGNLIVGIADICIVVSAILAVIYAWRTGDTVKPGQFLAGIFCVGAAIVAINLGTNGLFWVYPLLVFIFFLVSGRRAVVLSLFLLLTLVVVEILKPSHVFESYYQMMSFIVTAFICSFFAYVFAYRTQLQRKELKQLASIDSLTGAGNRHTLNTELELAVQLKQKLNSRFAVILFDLDFFKQINDNYGHKVGDDTLIRLVPLITAMVRQTDKVFRFGGEEFLVLLRDIEPTSLLPLAEKIRIGVEQQLHLPDGKAVTLSAGVAMLAENEHWEQWLHRADIALYQAKNNGRNQVVAA
;
A
#
# COMPACT_ATOMS: atom_id res chain seq x y z
N LEU A 1 -32.08 -2.37 -9.39
CA LEU A 1 -31.07 -2.49 -10.45
C LEU A 1 -29.95 -1.45 -10.26
N PHE A 2 -30.24 -0.17 -10.01
CA PHE A 2 -29.25 0.91 -9.81
C PHE A 2 -28.30 0.66 -8.61
N SER A 3 -28.79 0.16 -7.49
CA SER A 3 -27.96 -0.13 -6.31
C SER A 3 -26.99 -1.30 -6.51
N ARG A 4 -27.37 -2.31 -7.31
CA ARG A 4 -26.47 -3.41 -7.69
C ARG A 4 -25.39 -2.96 -8.66
N PHE A 5 -25.69 -2.04 -9.59
CA PHE A 5 -24.73 -1.53 -10.56
C PHE A 5 -23.65 -0.67 -9.89
N THR A 6 -24.02 0.20 -8.96
CA THR A 6 -23.09 0.99 -8.16
C THR A 6 -22.23 0.13 -7.23
N PHE A 7 -22.77 -0.96 -6.68
CA PHE A 7 -22.02 -1.91 -5.85
C PHE A 7 -20.97 -2.66 -6.66
N ILE A 8 -21.32 -3.15 -7.85
CA ILE A 8 -20.39 -3.85 -8.75
C ILE A 8 -19.27 -2.91 -9.21
N GLN A 9 -19.60 -1.67 -9.61
CA GLN A 9 -18.60 -0.67 -10.02
C GLN A 9 -17.64 -0.33 -8.89
N LYS A 10 -18.13 -0.15 -7.66
CA LYS A 10 -17.31 0.14 -6.49
C LYS A 10 -16.32 -1.01 -6.19
N ASN A 11 -16.80 -2.25 -6.24
CA ASN A 11 -15.96 -3.43 -5.97
C ASN A 11 -14.93 -3.67 -7.08
N THR A 12 -15.32 -3.49 -8.34
CA THR A 12 -14.39 -3.58 -9.48
C THR A 12 -13.31 -2.50 -9.42
N ARG A 13 -13.66 -1.28 -9.00
CA ARG A 13 -12.69 -0.20 -8.80
C ARG A 13 -11.70 -0.54 -7.69
N ARG A 14 -12.17 -1.10 -6.57
CA ARG A 14 -11.32 -1.53 -5.45
C ARG A 14 -10.34 -2.63 -5.86
N LEU A 15 -10.77 -3.63 -6.62
CA LEU A 15 -9.90 -4.67 -7.16
C LEU A 15 -8.85 -4.14 -8.13
N LYS A 16 -9.20 -3.12 -8.95
CA LYS A 16 -8.22 -2.48 -9.86
C LYS A 16 -7.17 -1.65 -9.11
N GLN A 17 -7.52 -1.07 -7.96
CA GLN A 17 -6.64 -0.20 -7.18
C GLN A 17 -5.73 -0.98 -6.23
N ASP A 18 -6.25 -2.07 -5.63
CA ASP A 18 -5.51 -2.89 -4.66
C ASP A 18 -5.15 -4.27 -5.26
N PHE A 19 -3.89 -4.40 -5.62
CA PHE A 19 -3.37 -5.64 -6.21
C PHE A 19 -3.39 -6.81 -5.25
N TYR A 20 -2.99 -6.60 -3.99
CA TYR A 20 -2.95 -7.70 -3.05
C TYR A 20 -4.36 -8.21 -2.73
N LEU A 21 -5.34 -7.31 -2.65
CA LEU A 21 -6.74 -7.68 -2.53
C LEU A 21 -7.21 -8.47 -3.76
N ALA A 22 -6.83 -8.04 -4.96
CA ALA A 22 -7.15 -8.75 -6.19
C ALA A 22 -6.51 -10.15 -6.21
N MET A 23 -5.23 -10.27 -5.82
CA MET A 23 -4.53 -11.55 -5.77
C MET A 23 -5.13 -12.50 -4.74
N ILE A 24 -5.41 -12.04 -3.51
CA ILE A 24 -6.06 -12.87 -2.47
C ILE A 24 -7.44 -13.34 -2.95
N THR A 25 -8.20 -12.45 -3.58
CA THR A 25 -9.54 -12.78 -4.11
C THR A 25 -9.45 -13.80 -5.25
N LEU A 26 -8.52 -13.61 -6.19
CA LEU A 26 -8.30 -14.54 -7.31
C LEU A 26 -7.86 -15.92 -6.82
N VAL A 27 -6.85 -15.96 -5.94
CA VAL A 27 -6.33 -17.21 -5.35
C VAL A 27 -7.43 -17.91 -4.55
N GLY A 28 -8.19 -17.16 -3.74
CA GLY A 28 -9.32 -17.72 -2.98
C GLY A 28 -10.41 -18.30 -3.89
N LEU A 29 -10.75 -17.62 -4.99
CA LEU A 29 -11.71 -18.12 -5.97
C LEU A 29 -11.21 -19.40 -6.64
N MET A 30 -9.95 -19.42 -7.11
CA MET A 30 -9.34 -20.59 -7.75
C MET A 30 -9.30 -21.79 -6.80
N ILE A 31 -8.89 -21.59 -5.55
CA ILE A 31 -8.87 -22.67 -4.57
C ILE A 31 -10.28 -23.18 -4.30
N THR A 32 -11.24 -22.29 -4.08
CA THR A 32 -12.63 -22.70 -3.83
C THR A 32 -13.21 -23.48 -5.03
N LEU A 33 -12.92 -23.06 -6.25
CA LEU A 33 -13.45 -23.71 -7.45
C LEU A 33 -12.79 -25.06 -7.75
N PHE A 34 -11.46 -25.14 -7.64
CA PHE A 34 -10.69 -26.30 -8.09
C PHE A 34 -10.32 -27.30 -6.99
N VAL A 35 -10.14 -26.84 -5.74
CA VAL A 35 -9.77 -27.74 -4.63
C VAL A 35 -11.01 -28.36 -3.97
N SER A 36 -12.15 -27.68 -3.91
CA SER A 36 -13.36 -28.23 -3.27
C SER A 36 -13.83 -29.57 -3.86
N PRO A 37 -13.85 -29.76 -5.20
CA PRO A 37 -14.21 -31.07 -5.79
C PRO A 37 -13.26 -32.19 -5.35
N TYR A 38 -11.95 -31.89 -5.26
CA TYR A 38 -10.97 -32.86 -4.76
C TYR A 38 -11.17 -33.20 -3.28
N ALA A 39 -11.49 -32.20 -2.45
CA ALA A 39 -11.80 -32.42 -1.04
C ALA A 39 -12.98 -33.39 -0.88
N ILE A 40 -14.06 -33.16 -1.62
CA ILE A 40 -15.25 -34.04 -1.61
C ILE A 40 -14.90 -35.45 -2.10
N TYR A 41 -14.21 -35.58 -3.22
CA TYR A 41 -13.80 -36.85 -3.79
C TYR A 41 -12.92 -37.66 -2.82
N ARG A 42 -11.92 -37.04 -2.21
CA ARG A 42 -10.99 -37.67 -1.28
C ARG A 42 -11.67 -38.15 0.00
N LEU A 43 -12.61 -37.38 0.53
CA LEU A 43 -13.43 -37.82 1.67
C LEU A 43 -14.33 -39.00 1.29
N ALA A 44 -14.95 -38.96 0.12
CA ALA A 44 -15.83 -40.03 -0.35
C ALA A 44 -15.06 -41.36 -0.63
N THR A 45 -13.79 -41.27 -1.04
CA THR A 45 -12.91 -42.42 -1.29
C THR A 45 -12.14 -42.88 -0.07
N GLY A 46 -12.39 -42.32 1.14
CA GLY A 46 -11.81 -42.75 2.40
C GLY A 46 -10.41 -42.15 2.72
N ASN A 47 -9.90 -41.21 1.87
CA ASN A 47 -8.65 -40.53 2.14
C ASN A 47 -8.87 -39.32 3.08
N LEU A 48 -9.20 -39.58 4.34
CA LEU A 48 -9.65 -38.60 5.31
C LEU A 48 -8.60 -37.50 5.59
N ILE A 49 -7.31 -37.89 5.74
CA ILE A 49 -6.24 -36.94 6.09
C ILE A 49 -6.12 -35.86 5.04
N VAL A 50 -6.05 -36.24 3.77
CA VAL A 50 -5.89 -35.30 2.65
C VAL A 50 -7.18 -34.52 2.40
N GLY A 51 -8.33 -35.18 2.51
CA GLY A 51 -9.63 -34.51 2.36
C GLY A 51 -9.86 -33.43 3.42
N ILE A 52 -9.48 -33.69 4.68
CA ILE A 52 -9.53 -32.67 5.74
C ILE A 52 -8.54 -31.53 5.47
N ALA A 53 -7.32 -31.83 5.03
CA ALA A 53 -6.35 -30.81 4.66
C ALA A 53 -6.87 -29.89 3.55
N ASP A 54 -7.50 -30.44 2.51
CA ASP A 54 -8.13 -29.68 1.44
C ASP A 54 -9.28 -28.78 1.94
N ILE A 55 -10.14 -29.32 2.84
CA ILE A 55 -11.20 -28.49 3.46
C ILE A 55 -10.61 -27.33 4.24
N CYS A 56 -9.55 -27.56 5.04
CA CYS A 56 -8.87 -26.51 5.79
C CYS A 56 -8.31 -25.43 4.86
N ILE A 57 -7.72 -25.82 3.74
CA ILE A 57 -7.23 -24.90 2.70
C ILE A 57 -8.39 -24.06 2.13
N VAL A 58 -9.50 -24.68 1.72
CA VAL A 58 -10.66 -23.99 1.14
C VAL A 58 -11.30 -23.02 2.15
N VAL A 59 -11.57 -23.49 3.36
CA VAL A 59 -12.17 -22.65 4.42
C VAL A 59 -11.27 -21.47 4.76
N SER A 60 -9.97 -21.69 4.91
CA SER A 60 -8.99 -20.65 5.17
C SER A 60 -8.95 -19.61 4.04
N ALA A 61 -9.02 -20.05 2.78
CA ALA A 61 -9.06 -19.16 1.64
C ALA A 61 -10.31 -18.28 1.63
N ILE A 62 -11.48 -18.83 1.90
CA ILE A 62 -12.75 -18.09 1.99
C ILE A 62 -12.68 -17.05 3.13
N LEU A 63 -12.23 -17.48 4.32
CA LEU A 63 -12.11 -16.59 5.48
C LEU A 63 -11.12 -15.45 5.24
N ALA A 64 -9.99 -15.72 4.59
CA ALA A 64 -9.00 -14.71 4.25
C ALA A 64 -9.53 -13.68 3.25
N VAL A 65 -10.29 -14.12 2.23
CA VAL A 65 -10.97 -13.20 1.30
C VAL A 65 -11.97 -12.32 2.04
N ILE A 66 -12.84 -12.91 2.86
CA ILE A 66 -13.84 -12.15 3.63
C ILE A 66 -13.17 -11.14 4.55
N TYR A 67 -12.09 -11.54 5.25
CA TYR A 67 -11.34 -10.66 6.14
C TYR A 67 -10.73 -9.48 5.35
N ALA A 68 -10.01 -9.75 4.25
CA ALA A 68 -9.39 -8.72 3.43
C ALA A 68 -10.42 -7.71 2.87
N TRP A 69 -11.60 -8.19 2.44
CA TRP A 69 -12.67 -7.32 1.95
C TRP A 69 -13.30 -6.45 3.05
N ARG A 70 -13.43 -6.97 4.26
CA ARG A 70 -14.05 -6.25 5.39
C ARG A 70 -13.11 -5.23 6.04
N THR A 71 -11.84 -5.61 6.24
CA THR A 71 -10.88 -4.78 6.99
C THR A 71 -10.00 -3.90 6.11
N GLY A 72 -9.79 -4.28 4.84
CA GLY A 72 -8.80 -3.67 3.96
C GLY A 72 -7.36 -4.13 4.23
N ASP A 73 -7.11 -4.92 5.29
CA ASP A 73 -5.80 -5.51 5.56
C ASP A 73 -5.59 -6.73 4.66
N THR A 74 -4.62 -6.65 3.77
CA THR A 74 -4.24 -7.74 2.85
C THR A 74 -2.97 -8.46 3.27
N VAL A 75 -2.21 -7.89 4.22
CA VAL A 75 -0.93 -8.44 4.67
C VAL A 75 -1.14 -9.67 5.57
N LYS A 76 -1.96 -9.53 6.60
CA LYS A 76 -2.23 -10.62 7.57
C LYS A 76 -2.88 -11.83 6.89
N PRO A 77 -3.98 -11.70 6.11
CA PRO A 77 -4.58 -12.84 5.45
C PRO A 77 -3.66 -13.47 4.40
N GLY A 78 -2.83 -12.70 3.69
CA GLY A 78 -1.83 -13.24 2.77
C GLY A 78 -0.78 -14.11 3.47
N GLN A 79 -0.27 -13.68 4.63
CA GLN A 79 0.68 -14.45 5.43
C GLN A 79 0.06 -15.73 5.99
N PHE A 80 -1.16 -15.63 6.49
CA PHE A 80 -1.90 -16.76 7.02
C PHE A 80 -2.14 -17.82 5.93
N LEU A 81 -2.61 -17.40 4.74
CA LEU A 81 -2.82 -18.31 3.62
C LEU A 81 -1.54 -18.99 3.17
N ALA A 82 -0.45 -18.24 3.03
CA ALA A 82 0.84 -18.79 2.62
C ALA A 82 1.30 -19.91 3.58
N GLY A 83 1.12 -19.72 4.89
CA GLY A 83 1.43 -20.73 5.90
C GLY A 83 0.54 -21.98 5.79
N ILE A 84 -0.78 -21.78 5.72
CA ILE A 84 -1.74 -22.90 5.58
C ILE A 84 -1.50 -23.68 4.28
N PHE A 85 -1.19 -23.01 3.19
CA PHE A 85 -0.92 -23.65 1.90
C PHE A 85 0.37 -24.48 1.95
N CYS A 86 1.44 -24.00 2.61
CA CYS A 86 2.66 -24.77 2.78
C CYS A 86 2.42 -26.06 3.58
N VAL A 87 1.71 -25.96 4.70
CA VAL A 87 1.39 -27.13 5.52
C VAL A 87 0.47 -28.09 4.78
N GLY A 88 -0.57 -27.58 4.14
CA GLY A 88 -1.51 -28.38 3.35
C GLY A 88 -0.84 -29.09 2.18
N ALA A 89 0.02 -28.41 1.43
CA ALA A 89 0.75 -29.02 0.30
C ALA A 89 1.74 -30.09 0.79
N ALA A 90 2.39 -29.89 1.93
CA ALA A 90 3.25 -30.92 2.53
C ALA A 90 2.42 -32.17 2.89
N ILE A 91 1.26 -32.00 3.55
CA ILE A 91 0.36 -33.10 3.91
C ILE A 91 -0.10 -33.84 2.65
N VAL A 92 -0.52 -33.11 1.61
CA VAL A 92 -0.99 -33.69 0.34
C VAL A 92 0.14 -34.44 -0.36
N ALA A 93 1.34 -33.86 -0.46
CA ALA A 93 2.49 -34.48 -1.11
C ALA A 93 2.96 -35.74 -0.36
N ILE A 94 3.03 -35.69 0.97
CA ILE A 94 3.47 -36.84 1.80
C ILE A 94 2.46 -38.01 1.70
N ASN A 95 1.16 -37.72 1.69
CA ASN A 95 0.15 -38.80 1.71
C ASN A 95 -0.20 -39.35 0.32
N LEU A 96 -0.02 -38.55 -0.76
CA LEU A 96 -0.33 -38.96 -2.13
C LEU A 96 0.89 -39.26 -2.99
N GLY A 97 2.10 -39.10 -2.44
CA GLY A 97 3.34 -39.32 -3.19
C GLY A 97 3.39 -38.47 -4.46
N THR A 98 3.78 -39.08 -5.55
CA THR A 98 3.91 -38.43 -6.87
C THR A 98 2.71 -37.60 -7.27
N ASN A 99 1.50 -38.07 -7.04
CA ASN A 99 0.26 -37.33 -7.37
C ASN A 99 0.10 -36.06 -6.51
N GLY A 100 0.62 -36.07 -5.29
CA GLY A 100 0.61 -34.91 -4.40
C GLY A 100 1.63 -33.83 -4.80
N LEU A 101 2.77 -34.21 -5.41
CA LEU A 101 3.80 -33.27 -5.84
C LEU A 101 3.33 -32.23 -6.86
N PHE A 102 2.35 -32.59 -7.72
CA PHE A 102 1.81 -31.65 -8.71
C PHE A 102 1.16 -30.42 -8.06
N TRP A 103 0.65 -30.53 -6.83
CA TRP A 103 0.02 -29.42 -6.12
C TRP A 103 1.05 -28.44 -5.51
N VAL A 104 2.32 -28.85 -5.41
CA VAL A 104 3.38 -28.00 -4.90
C VAL A 104 3.74 -26.88 -5.90
N TYR A 105 3.75 -27.14 -7.20
CA TYR A 105 4.12 -26.16 -8.21
C TYR A 105 3.24 -24.89 -8.22
N PRO A 106 1.89 -25.00 -8.30
CA PRO A 106 1.03 -23.81 -8.20
C PRO A 106 1.25 -23.04 -6.90
N LEU A 107 1.46 -23.75 -5.79
CA LEU A 107 1.72 -23.13 -4.50
C LEU A 107 3.02 -22.31 -4.52
N LEU A 108 4.12 -22.87 -5.03
CA LEU A 108 5.40 -22.17 -5.14
C LEU A 108 5.28 -20.86 -5.94
N VAL A 109 4.37 -20.80 -6.91
CA VAL A 109 4.09 -19.56 -7.64
C VAL A 109 3.23 -18.61 -6.80
N PHE A 110 2.15 -19.09 -6.20
CA PHE A 110 1.19 -18.22 -5.48
C PHE A 110 1.78 -17.59 -4.22
N ILE A 111 2.69 -18.26 -3.51
CA ILE A 111 3.34 -17.71 -2.32
C ILE A 111 4.01 -16.36 -2.61
N PHE A 112 4.67 -16.19 -3.77
CA PHE A 112 5.35 -14.94 -4.13
C PHE A 112 4.39 -13.77 -4.39
N PHE A 113 3.11 -14.04 -4.61
CA PHE A 113 2.06 -13.02 -4.74
C PHE A 113 1.32 -12.72 -3.44
N LEU A 114 1.37 -13.64 -2.46
CA LEU A 114 0.67 -13.50 -1.18
C LEU A 114 1.52 -12.83 -0.10
N VAL A 115 2.84 -13.02 -0.13
CA VAL A 115 3.76 -12.50 0.90
C VAL A 115 4.98 -11.82 0.28
N SER A 116 5.76 -11.11 1.11
CA SER A 116 7.00 -10.46 0.64
C SER A 116 8.03 -11.50 0.15
N GLY A 117 8.84 -11.13 -0.85
CA GLY A 117 9.79 -12.03 -1.50
C GLY A 117 10.70 -12.81 -0.54
N ARG A 118 11.21 -12.18 0.53
CA ARG A 118 12.03 -12.88 1.56
C ARG A 118 11.23 -13.97 2.27
N ARG A 119 9.99 -13.68 2.68
CA ARG A 119 9.12 -14.67 3.35
C ARG A 119 8.72 -15.79 2.40
N ALA A 120 8.43 -15.45 1.13
CA ALA A 120 8.11 -16.44 0.12
C ALA A 120 9.26 -17.44 -0.08
N VAL A 121 10.51 -16.95 -0.19
CA VAL A 121 11.70 -17.80 -0.30
C VAL A 121 11.84 -18.72 0.93
N VAL A 122 11.72 -18.19 2.14
CA VAL A 122 11.82 -18.99 3.37
C VAL A 122 10.76 -20.07 3.43
N LEU A 123 9.50 -19.75 3.11
CA LEU A 123 8.40 -20.74 3.11
C LEU A 123 8.61 -21.79 2.02
N SER A 124 9.05 -21.42 0.83
CA SER A 124 9.33 -22.35 -0.27
C SER A 124 10.47 -23.31 0.10
N LEU A 125 11.57 -22.78 0.66
CA LEU A 125 12.69 -23.62 1.11
C LEU A 125 12.28 -24.56 2.24
N PHE A 126 11.48 -24.07 3.19
CA PHE A 126 10.97 -24.90 4.28
C PHE A 126 10.13 -26.06 3.76
N LEU A 127 9.22 -25.80 2.81
CA LEU A 127 8.39 -26.83 2.18
C LEU A 127 9.25 -27.87 1.45
N LEU A 128 10.17 -27.44 0.59
CA LEU A 128 11.04 -28.32 -0.17
C LEU A 128 11.93 -29.16 0.76
N LEU A 129 12.51 -28.54 1.78
CA LEU A 129 13.32 -29.24 2.78
C LEU A 129 12.50 -30.29 3.54
N THR A 130 11.25 -29.98 3.90
CA THR A 130 10.35 -30.93 4.56
C THR A 130 10.12 -32.17 3.71
N LEU A 131 9.87 -32.02 2.40
CA LEU A 131 9.67 -33.15 1.50
C LEU A 131 10.93 -34.01 1.35
N VAL A 132 12.11 -33.39 1.25
CA VAL A 132 13.39 -34.08 1.17
C VAL A 132 13.70 -34.83 2.47
N VAL A 133 13.46 -34.22 3.62
CA VAL A 133 13.67 -34.88 4.93
C VAL A 133 12.76 -36.09 5.10
N VAL A 134 11.49 -35.97 4.72
CA VAL A 134 10.54 -37.12 4.78
C VAL A 134 11.00 -38.24 3.87
N GLU A 135 11.50 -37.94 2.65
CA GLU A 135 12.03 -38.98 1.74
C GLU A 135 13.28 -39.68 2.29
N ILE A 136 14.18 -38.94 2.97
CA ILE A 136 15.35 -39.53 3.62
C ILE A 136 14.96 -40.46 4.78
N LEU A 137 13.96 -40.05 5.57
CA LEU A 137 13.48 -40.83 6.71
C LEU A 137 12.63 -42.02 6.31
N LYS A 138 11.92 -41.93 5.19
CA LYS A 138 11.05 -42.95 4.64
C LYS A 138 11.25 -43.04 3.13
N PRO A 139 12.26 -43.77 2.65
CA PRO A 139 12.55 -43.89 1.22
C PRO A 139 11.38 -44.39 0.40
N SER A 140 11.21 -43.84 -0.80
CA SER A 140 10.13 -44.14 -1.74
C SER A 140 8.72 -43.81 -1.22
N HIS A 141 8.63 -42.89 -0.25
CA HIS A 141 7.34 -42.48 0.30
C HIS A 141 6.75 -41.28 -0.43
N VAL A 142 7.57 -40.28 -0.80
CA VAL A 142 7.18 -39.10 -1.52
C VAL A 142 7.57 -39.20 -3.00
N PHE A 143 8.76 -39.70 -3.28
CA PHE A 143 9.33 -39.89 -4.61
C PHE A 143 9.54 -41.36 -4.95
N GLU A 144 9.29 -41.74 -6.19
CA GLU A 144 9.50 -43.12 -6.67
C GLU A 144 10.99 -43.45 -6.88
N SER A 145 11.82 -42.41 -7.12
CA SER A 145 13.25 -42.55 -7.35
C SER A 145 14.04 -41.29 -7.01
N TYR A 146 15.33 -41.41 -6.80
CA TYR A 146 16.23 -40.25 -6.65
C TYR A 146 16.24 -39.37 -7.90
N TYR A 147 16.08 -39.94 -9.09
CA TYR A 147 15.98 -39.16 -10.32
C TYR A 147 14.74 -38.27 -10.33
N GLN A 148 13.60 -38.79 -9.90
CA GLN A 148 12.37 -38.03 -9.76
C GLN A 148 12.49 -36.92 -8.72
N MET A 149 13.09 -37.22 -7.56
CA MET A 149 13.36 -36.22 -6.51
C MET A 149 14.24 -35.07 -7.05
N MET A 150 15.34 -35.39 -7.74
CA MET A 150 16.23 -34.38 -8.30
C MET A 150 15.53 -33.54 -9.38
N SER A 151 14.76 -34.18 -10.27
CA SER A 151 13.96 -33.49 -11.27
C SER A 151 12.94 -32.57 -10.64
N PHE A 152 12.26 -32.99 -9.58
CA PHE A 152 11.30 -32.18 -8.83
C PHE A 152 12.00 -30.96 -8.20
N ILE A 153 13.12 -31.16 -7.50
CA ILE A 153 13.87 -30.05 -6.86
C ILE A 153 14.30 -29.01 -7.89
N VAL A 154 14.88 -29.45 -9.03
CA VAL A 154 15.32 -28.55 -10.09
C VAL A 154 14.14 -27.77 -10.67
N THR A 155 13.04 -28.43 -11.00
CA THR A 155 11.86 -27.76 -11.56
C THR A 155 11.19 -26.84 -10.55
N ALA A 156 11.11 -27.23 -9.27
CA ALA A 156 10.59 -26.39 -8.19
C ALA A 156 11.46 -25.16 -7.96
N PHE A 157 12.80 -25.30 -8.05
CA PHE A 157 13.72 -24.17 -7.99
C PHE A 157 13.52 -23.21 -9.17
N ILE A 158 13.42 -23.74 -10.39
CA ILE A 158 13.18 -22.94 -11.60
C ILE A 158 11.84 -22.17 -11.47
N CYS A 159 10.75 -22.85 -11.08
CA CYS A 159 9.47 -22.22 -10.87
C CYS A 159 9.52 -21.10 -9.81
N SER A 160 10.17 -21.36 -8.67
CA SER A 160 10.32 -20.39 -7.58
C SER A 160 11.18 -19.20 -8.01
N PHE A 161 12.25 -19.43 -8.76
CA PHE A 161 13.13 -18.39 -9.28
C PHE A 161 12.37 -17.44 -10.23
N PHE A 162 11.66 -18.00 -11.21
CA PHE A 162 10.86 -17.18 -12.12
C PHE A 162 9.73 -16.45 -11.42
N ALA A 163 9.03 -17.09 -10.47
CA ALA A 163 8.00 -16.44 -9.66
C ALA A 163 8.57 -15.27 -8.85
N TYR A 164 9.74 -15.44 -8.22
CA TYR A 164 10.45 -14.38 -7.51
C TYR A 164 10.80 -13.22 -8.43
N VAL A 165 11.44 -13.49 -9.58
CA VAL A 165 11.84 -12.46 -10.55
C VAL A 165 10.61 -11.70 -11.06
N PHE A 166 9.53 -12.42 -11.40
CA PHE A 166 8.30 -11.80 -11.88
C PHE A 166 7.64 -10.92 -10.82
N ALA A 167 7.51 -11.42 -9.59
CA ALA A 167 6.96 -10.65 -8.47
C ALA A 167 7.79 -9.40 -8.17
N TYR A 168 9.13 -9.53 -8.16
CA TYR A 168 10.06 -8.42 -7.96
C TYR A 168 9.94 -7.35 -9.06
N ARG A 169 9.95 -7.77 -10.34
CA ARG A 169 9.78 -6.87 -11.49
C ARG A 169 8.45 -6.16 -11.47
N THR A 170 7.38 -6.87 -11.16
CA THR A 170 6.03 -6.28 -11.03
C THR A 170 5.98 -5.22 -9.91
N GLN A 171 6.66 -5.46 -8.78
CA GLN A 171 6.75 -4.46 -7.71
C GLN A 171 7.54 -3.22 -8.13
N LEU A 172 8.65 -3.39 -8.85
CA LEU A 172 9.44 -2.26 -9.38
C LEU A 172 8.61 -1.42 -10.36
N GLN A 173 8.00 -2.04 -11.36
CA GLN A 173 7.17 -1.35 -12.35
C GLN A 173 6.02 -0.57 -11.69
N ARG A 174 5.40 -1.11 -10.65
CA ARG A 174 4.36 -0.41 -9.89
C ARG A 174 4.90 0.78 -9.13
N LYS A 175 6.11 0.65 -8.54
CA LYS A 175 6.76 1.76 -7.86
C LYS A 175 7.07 2.89 -8.85
N GLU A 176 7.59 2.56 -10.03
CA GLU A 176 7.85 3.51 -11.12
C GLU A 176 6.56 4.20 -11.60
N LEU A 177 5.49 3.42 -11.87
CA LEU A 177 4.19 3.98 -12.26
C LEU A 177 3.60 4.91 -11.19
N LYS A 178 3.76 4.58 -9.90
CA LYS A 178 3.35 5.47 -8.81
C LYS A 178 4.20 6.74 -8.75
N GLN A 179 5.49 6.66 -9.09
CA GLN A 179 6.36 7.83 -9.16
C GLN A 179 6.05 8.73 -10.37
N LEU A 180 5.64 8.13 -11.50
CA LEU A 180 5.21 8.86 -12.69
C LEU A 180 3.81 9.52 -12.53
N ALA A 181 3.00 9.06 -11.59
CA ALA A 181 1.78 9.77 -11.25
C ALA A 181 2.15 11.13 -10.66
N SER A 182 1.66 12.22 -11.24
CA SER A 182 1.93 13.59 -10.78
C SER A 182 1.05 14.01 -9.59
N ILE A 183 0.04 13.23 -9.27
CA ILE A 183 -1.04 13.57 -8.35
C ILE A 183 -1.11 12.52 -7.23
N ASP A 184 -1.35 12.98 -5.99
CA ASP A 184 -1.69 12.12 -4.86
C ASP A 184 -3.05 11.44 -5.08
N SER A 185 -3.10 10.14 -5.00
CA SER A 185 -4.29 9.34 -5.35
C SER A 185 -5.44 9.48 -4.35
N LEU A 186 -5.18 9.92 -3.12
CA LEU A 186 -6.22 10.13 -2.10
C LEU A 186 -6.86 11.50 -2.23
N THR A 187 -6.03 12.54 -2.31
CA THR A 187 -6.47 13.93 -2.15
C THR A 187 -6.61 14.70 -3.46
N GLY A 188 -5.99 14.23 -4.54
CA GLY A 188 -5.93 14.95 -5.81
C GLY A 188 -4.93 16.11 -5.85
N ALA A 189 -4.21 16.40 -4.77
CA ALA A 189 -3.11 17.37 -4.75
C ALA A 189 -1.92 16.85 -5.57
N GLY A 190 -0.98 17.72 -5.93
CA GLY A 190 0.31 17.29 -6.44
C GLY A 190 1.01 16.36 -5.44
N ASN A 191 1.72 15.34 -5.91
CA ASN A 191 2.43 14.45 -5.01
C ASN A 191 3.86 14.96 -4.71
N ARG A 192 4.54 14.34 -3.74
CA ARG A 192 5.89 14.70 -3.32
C ARG A 192 6.93 14.66 -4.46
N HIS A 193 6.76 13.75 -5.43
CA HIS A 193 7.70 13.67 -6.56
C HIS A 193 7.57 14.89 -7.47
N THR A 194 6.35 15.28 -7.81
CA THR A 194 6.07 16.50 -8.58
C THR A 194 6.50 17.74 -7.83
N LEU A 195 6.30 17.78 -6.51
CA LEU A 195 6.75 18.90 -5.66
C LEU A 195 8.25 19.15 -5.82
N ASN A 196 9.10 18.11 -5.71
CA ASN A 196 10.55 18.27 -5.82
C ASN A 196 10.93 18.90 -7.18
N THR A 197 10.32 18.43 -8.27
CA THR A 197 10.53 18.98 -9.61
C THR A 197 10.12 20.47 -9.70
N GLU A 198 9.00 20.83 -9.08
CA GLU A 198 8.51 22.21 -9.08
C GLU A 198 9.37 23.14 -8.20
N LEU A 199 9.91 22.65 -7.08
CA LEU A 199 10.83 23.42 -6.25
C LEU A 199 12.16 23.66 -6.98
N GLU A 200 12.71 22.66 -7.68
CA GLU A 200 13.90 22.83 -8.51
C GLU A 200 13.67 23.86 -9.61
N LEU A 201 12.50 23.79 -10.29
CA LEU A 201 12.12 24.75 -11.31
C LEU A 201 11.96 26.17 -10.73
N ALA A 202 11.39 26.33 -9.54
CA ALA A 202 11.25 27.61 -8.89
C ALA A 202 12.63 28.26 -8.61
N VAL A 203 13.62 27.48 -8.13
CA VAL A 203 15.00 27.95 -7.95
C VAL A 203 15.61 28.42 -9.25
N GLN A 204 15.47 27.64 -10.34
CA GLN A 204 15.98 28.01 -11.65
C GLN A 204 15.33 29.30 -12.21
N LEU A 205 14.00 29.43 -12.04
CA LEU A 205 13.26 30.62 -12.50
C LEU A 205 13.64 31.88 -11.68
N LYS A 206 13.88 31.72 -10.37
CA LYS A 206 14.40 32.82 -9.55
C LYS A 206 15.75 33.30 -10.07
N GLN A 207 16.68 32.37 -10.33
CA GLN A 207 18.03 32.72 -10.82
C GLN A 207 18.03 33.39 -12.19
N LYS A 208 17.15 32.94 -13.11
CA LYS A 208 17.11 33.42 -14.50
C LYS A 208 16.25 34.67 -14.72
N LEU A 209 15.12 34.74 -14.03
CA LEU A 209 14.07 35.75 -14.28
C LEU A 209 13.78 36.62 -13.06
N ASN A 210 14.52 36.43 -11.96
CA ASN A 210 14.31 37.11 -10.67
C ASN A 210 12.85 37.00 -10.17
N SER A 211 12.17 35.89 -10.53
CA SER A 211 10.81 35.61 -10.06
C SER A 211 10.80 35.32 -8.57
N ARG A 212 9.74 35.76 -7.87
CA ARG A 212 9.58 35.55 -6.44
C ARG A 212 8.79 34.29 -6.16
N PHE A 213 9.31 33.44 -5.30
CA PHE A 213 8.63 32.21 -4.86
C PHE A 213 8.58 32.15 -3.34
N ALA A 214 7.50 31.54 -2.83
CA ALA A 214 7.37 31.21 -1.41
C ALA A 214 6.74 29.85 -1.24
N VAL A 215 6.99 29.22 -0.09
CA VAL A 215 6.31 28.01 0.34
C VAL A 215 5.55 28.25 1.64
N ILE A 216 4.37 27.62 1.73
CA ILE A 216 3.63 27.43 2.98
C ILE A 216 3.63 25.94 3.22
N LEU A 217 4.42 25.47 4.20
CA LEU A 217 4.41 24.08 4.67
C LEU A 217 3.50 23.99 5.88
N PHE A 218 2.53 23.08 5.88
CA PHE A 218 1.61 22.94 6.99
C PHE A 218 1.26 21.48 7.28
N ASP A 219 0.79 21.25 8.49
CA ASP A 219 0.44 19.96 9.03
C ASP A 219 -0.88 20.09 9.80
N LEU A 220 -1.76 19.10 9.67
CA LEU A 220 -3.03 19.08 10.40
C LEU A 220 -2.78 18.74 11.87
N ASP A 221 -3.18 19.65 12.73
CA ASP A 221 -3.00 19.48 14.18
C ASP A 221 -3.77 18.27 14.70
N PHE A 222 -3.10 17.46 15.50
CA PHE A 222 -3.68 16.27 16.15
C PHE A 222 -4.29 15.23 15.19
N PHE A 223 -3.83 15.15 13.93
CA PHE A 223 -4.41 14.26 12.94
C PHE A 223 -4.39 12.77 13.36
N LYS A 224 -3.35 12.35 14.10
CA LYS A 224 -3.32 11.01 14.68
C LYS A 224 -4.51 10.77 15.63
N GLN A 225 -4.87 11.75 16.45
CA GLN A 225 -6.04 11.63 17.35
C GLN A 225 -7.36 11.57 16.55
N ILE A 226 -7.44 12.26 15.41
CA ILE A 226 -8.59 12.13 14.50
C ILE A 226 -8.72 10.69 14.03
N ASN A 227 -7.62 10.07 13.56
CA ASN A 227 -7.64 8.68 13.16
C ASN A 227 -7.96 7.71 14.29
N ASP A 228 -7.40 7.93 15.48
CA ASP A 228 -7.60 7.06 16.64
C ASP A 228 -9.04 7.14 17.17
N ASN A 229 -9.66 8.33 17.16
CA ASN A 229 -11.01 8.54 17.72
C ASN A 229 -12.14 8.25 16.72
N TYR A 230 -11.94 8.57 15.42
CA TYR A 230 -13.01 8.50 14.41
C TYR A 230 -12.71 7.47 13.30
N GLY A 231 -11.55 6.83 13.34
CA GLY A 231 -11.10 5.86 12.35
C GLY A 231 -10.48 6.49 11.10
N HIS A 232 -9.63 5.73 10.42
CA HIS A 232 -8.88 6.16 9.23
C HIS A 232 -9.76 6.69 8.10
N LYS A 233 -11.01 6.23 7.99
CA LYS A 233 -11.92 6.73 6.95
C LYS A 233 -12.27 8.20 7.15
N VAL A 234 -12.48 8.64 8.39
CA VAL A 234 -12.75 10.05 8.70
C VAL A 234 -11.49 10.89 8.50
N GLY A 235 -10.31 10.36 8.86
CA GLY A 235 -9.05 10.99 8.55
C GLY A 235 -8.85 11.20 7.05
N ASP A 236 -9.07 10.15 6.24
CA ASP A 236 -8.99 10.24 4.79
C ASP A 236 -9.99 11.26 4.20
N ASP A 237 -11.24 11.24 4.66
CA ASP A 237 -12.27 12.21 4.23
C ASP A 237 -11.88 13.65 4.61
N THR A 238 -11.23 13.85 5.77
CA THR A 238 -10.70 15.16 6.20
C THR A 238 -9.61 15.65 5.24
N LEU A 239 -8.65 14.80 4.87
CA LEU A 239 -7.60 15.15 3.91
C LEU A 239 -8.16 15.44 2.51
N ILE A 240 -9.16 14.68 2.06
CA ILE A 240 -9.84 14.89 0.78
C ILE A 240 -10.55 16.25 0.73
N ARG A 241 -11.19 16.67 1.82
CA ARG A 241 -11.91 17.94 1.91
C ARG A 241 -10.98 19.15 2.05
N LEU A 242 -9.80 18.96 2.63
CA LEU A 242 -8.80 20.01 2.84
C LEU A 242 -8.30 20.61 1.53
N VAL A 243 -7.96 19.80 0.53
CA VAL A 243 -7.32 20.26 -0.71
C VAL A 243 -8.19 21.22 -1.53
N PRO A 244 -9.48 20.93 -1.83
CA PRO A 244 -10.35 21.89 -2.50
C PRO A 244 -10.51 23.20 -1.74
N LEU A 245 -10.56 23.12 -0.40
CA LEU A 245 -10.68 24.29 0.46
C LEU A 245 -9.48 25.23 0.29
N ILE A 246 -8.24 24.68 0.37
CA ILE A 246 -7.02 25.46 0.19
C ILE A 246 -6.93 25.99 -1.25
N THR A 247 -7.22 25.14 -2.23
CA THR A 247 -7.17 25.53 -3.65
C THR A 247 -8.08 26.70 -3.97
N ALA A 248 -9.23 26.81 -3.29
CA ALA A 248 -10.14 27.96 -3.45
C ALA A 248 -9.59 29.27 -2.83
N MET A 249 -8.61 29.20 -1.94
CA MET A 249 -8.03 30.37 -1.25
C MET A 249 -6.78 30.93 -1.93
N VAL A 250 -6.16 30.16 -2.83
CA VAL A 250 -4.93 30.49 -3.55
C VAL A 250 -5.24 30.78 -5.04
N ARG A 251 -4.27 31.32 -5.76
CA ARG A 251 -4.42 31.62 -7.19
C ARG A 251 -4.28 30.35 -8.04
N GLN A 252 -4.81 30.36 -9.26
CA GLN A 252 -4.67 29.25 -10.21
C GLN A 252 -3.19 28.95 -10.57
N THR A 253 -2.30 29.94 -10.44
CA THR A 253 -0.85 29.79 -10.64
C THR A 253 -0.14 29.12 -9.49
N ASP A 254 -0.76 29.09 -8.31
CA ASP A 254 -0.22 28.47 -7.11
C ASP A 254 -0.56 26.99 -7.11
N LYS A 255 0.30 26.17 -6.52
CA LYS A 255 0.16 24.71 -6.56
C LYS A 255 0.11 24.13 -5.16
N VAL A 256 -0.83 23.21 -4.93
CA VAL A 256 -1.00 22.51 -3.68
C VAL A 256 -0.46 21.08 -3.81
N PHE A 257 0.39 20.67 -2.88
CA PHE A 257 1.03 19.36 -2.86
C PHE A 257 0.79 18.66 -1.54
N ARG A 258 0.66 17.34 -1.57
CA ARG A 258 0.75 16.51 -0.38
C ARG A 258 2.20 16.06 -0.18
N PHE A 259 2.82 16.53 0.90
CA PHE A 259 4.23 16.29 1.20
C PHE A 259 4.44 14.98 1.98
N GLY A 260 3.55 14.70 2.94
CA GLY A 260 3.57 13.52 3.80
C GLY A 260 2.17 12.96 4.06
N GLY A 261 1.98 12.25 5.15
CA GLY A 261 0.70 11.67 5.55
C GLY A 261 -0.40 12.73 5.73
N GLU A 262 -0.14 13.69 6.62
CA GLU A 262 -1.00 14.82 6.99
C GLU A 262 -0.35 16.17 6.67
N GLU A 263 0.82 16.14 6.01
CA GLU A 263 1.61 17.31 5.65
C GLU A 263 1.33 17.75 4.22
N PHE A 264 1.14 19.04 4.02
CA PHE A 264 0.89 19.64 2.71
C PHE A 264 1.78 20.86 2.52
N LEU A 265 2.00 21.19 1.24
CA LEU A 265 2.76 22.36 0.85
C LEU A 265 2.01 23.14 -0.24
N VAL A 266 1.95 24.45 -0.08
CA VAL A 266 1.54 25.38 -1.13
C VAL A 266 2.77 26.07 -1.68
N LEU A 267 3.02 25.91 -2.98
CA LEU A 267 4.05 26.64 -3.72
C LEU A 267 3.41 27.86 -4.36
N LEU A 268 3.87 29.03 -3.95
CA LEU A 268 3.38 30.34 -4.40
C LEU A 268 4.35 30.94 -5.40
N ARG A 269 3.81 31.48 -6.48
CA ARG A 269 4.58 32.18 -7.51
C ARG A 269 4.25 33.66 -7.53
N ASP A 270 5.26 34.49 -7.77
CA ASP A 270 5.16 35.96 -7.91
C ASP A 270 4.41 36.61 -6.73
N ILE A 271 4.74 36.16 -5.49
CA ILE A 271 4.17 36.70 -4.26
C ILE A 271 5.06 37.77 -3.65
N GLU A 272 4.44 38.85 -3.16
CA GLU A 272 5.13 39.87 -2.35
C GLU A 272 5.41 39.33 -0.95
N PRO A 273 6.61 39.61 -0.37
CA PRO A 273 6.96 39.14 0.97
C PRO A 273 5.93 39.56 2.04
N THR A 274 5.37 40.77 1.92
CA THR A 274 4.35 41.30 2.83
C THR A 274 3.01 40.59 2.74
N SER A 275 2.74 39.86 1.64
CA SER A 275 1.48 39.14 1.40
C SER A 275 1.56 37.67 1.84
N LEU A 276 2.75 37.12 2.12
CA LEU A 276 2.93 35.70 2.42
C LEU A 276 2.27 35.31 3.75
N LEU A 277 2.59 36.03 4.83
CA LEU A 277 2.03 35.73 6.14
C LEU A 277 0.49 35.94 6.19
N PRO A 278 -0.08 37.05 5.66
CA PRO A 278 -1.53 37.22 5.55
C PRO A 278 -2.23 36.11 4.77
N LEU A 279 -1.63 35.59 3.68
CA LEU A 279 -2.21 34.51 2.91
C LEU A 279 -2.20 33.19 3.70
N ALA A 280 -1.09 32.89 4.39
CA ALA A 280 -1.00 31.70 5.22
C ALA A 280 -2.00 31.72 6.39
N GLU A 281 -2.17 32.87 7.04
CA GLU A 281 -3.19 33.08 8.09
C GLU A 281 -4.61 32.96 7.54
N LYS A 282 -4.87 33.47 6.33
CA LYS A 282 -6.17 33.27 5.66
C LYS A 282 -6.47 31.78 5.45
N ILE A 283 -5.47 30.99 5.03
CA ILE A 283 -5.62 29.55 4.87
C ILE A 283 -5.90 28.90 6.22
N ARG A 284 -5.12 29.21 7.27
CA ARG A 284 -5.30 28.68 8.60
C ARG A 284 -6.71 28.92 9.14
N ILE A 285 -7.14 30.18 9.11
CA ILE A 285 -8.47 30.59 9.58
C ILE A 285 -9.58 29.93 8.74
N GLY A 286 -9.40 29.88 7.41
CA GLY A 286 -10.37 29.25 6.53
C GLY A 286 -10.53 27.75 6.77
N VAL A 287 -9.45 27.05 7.09
CA VAL A 287 -9.51 25.63 7.48
C VAL A 287 -10.23 25.47 8.83
N GLU A 288 -9.87 26.25 9.85
CA GLU A 288 -10.50 26.22 11.15
C GLU A 288 -12.02 26.48 11.08
N GLN A 289 -12.44 27.42 10.21
CA GLN A 289 -13.85 27.80 10.08
C GLN A 289 -14.70 26.86 9.23
N GLN A 290 -14.11 26.12 8.26
CA GLN A 290 -14.85 25.38 7.25
C GLN A 290 -14.63 23.87 7.30
N LEU A 291 -13.57 23.39 7.96
CA LEU A 291 -13.25 21.97 8.06
C LEU A 291 -13.60 21.45 9.45
N HIS A 292 -14.70 20.69 9.55
CA HIS A 292 -15.18 20.15 10.81
C HIS A 292 -15.23 18.62 10.76
N LEU A 293 -14.99 18.01 11.92
CA LEU A 293 -15.17 16.60 12.21
C LEU A 293 -16.68 16.27 12.36
N PRO A 294 -17.06 14.99 12.39
CA PRO A 294 -18.46 14.58 12.50
C PRO A 294 -19.17 15.08 13.77
N ASP A 295 -18.43 15.36 14.84
CA ASP A 295 -18.94 15.91 16.11
C ASP A 295 -19.00 17.45 16.14
N GLY A 296 -18.66 18.11 15.01
CA GLY A 296 -18.66 19.56 14.90
C GLY A 296 -17.37 20.25 15.35
N LYS A 297 -16.38 19.52 15.85
CA LYS A 297 -15.07 20.10 16.21
C LYS A 297 -14.35 20.59 14.98
N ALA A 298 -13.77 21.80 15.07
CA ALA A 298 -12.94 22.37 14.03
C ALA A 298 -11.61 21.59 13.88
N VAL A 299 -11.18 21.41 12.66
CA VAL A 299 -9.83 20.92 12.33
C VAL A 299 -8.93 22.13 12.20
N THR A 300 -7.78 22.13 12.89
CA THR A 300 -6.77 23.19 12.81
C THR A 300 -5.50 22.72 12.11
N LEU A 301 -4.70 23.67 11.66
CA LEU A 301 -3.39 23.42 11.12
C LEU A 301 -2.35 24.37 11.69
N SER A 302 -1.11 23.89 11.76
CA SER A 302 0.07 24.70 12.01
C SER A 302 0.84 24.88 10.72
N ALA A 303 1.41 26.05 10.49
CA ALA A 303 2.15 26.34 9.25
C ALA A 303 3.48 27.04 9.49
N GLY A 304 4.47 26.68 8.67
CA GLY A 304 5.72 27.41 8.51
C GLY A 304 5.80 28.01 7.11
N VAL A 305 6.18 29.26 6.98
CA VAL A 305 6.29 29.94 5.69
C VAL A 305 7.71 30.44 5.45
N ALA A 306 8.17 30.36 4.21
CA ALA A 306 9.48 30.84 3.81
C ALA A 306 9.47 31.40 2.38
N MET A 307 10.10 32.57 2.20
CA MET A 307 10.45 33.07 0.86
C MET A 307 11.70 32.37 0.35
N LEU A 308 11.78 32.08 -0.95
CA LEU A 308 13.00 31.60 -1.57
C LEU A 308 14.07 32.71 -1.56
N ALA A 309 15.20 32.46 -0.87
CA ALA A 309 16.31 33.40 -0.81
C ALA A 309 17.19 33.37 -2.09
N GLU A 310 18.11 34.32 -2.22
CA GLU A 310 19.06 34.31 -3.33
C GLU A 310 20.10 33.21 -3.14
N ASN A 311 20.44 32.54 -4.24
CA ASN A 311 21.43 31.44 -4.26
C ASN A 311 21.13 30.30 -3.28
N GLU A 312 19.88 30.13 -2.90
CA GLU A 312 19.43 29.08 -2.01
C GLU A 312 19.03 27.83 -2.81
N HIS A 313 19.44 26.64 -2.33
CA HIS A 313 18.94 25.36 -2.83
C HIS A 313 17.56 25.07 -2.26
N TRP A 314 16.75 24.34 -3.01
CA TRP A 314 15.35 24.07 -2.62
C TRP A 314 15.25 23.28 -1.29
N GLU A 315 16.23 22.41 -0.98
CA GLU A 315 16.27 21.67 0.29
C GLU A 315 16.47 22.61 1.49
N GLN A 316 17.32 23.64 1.35
CA GLN A 316 17.56 24.63 2.40
C GLN A 316 16.31 25.51 2.62
N TRP A 317 15.69 25.93 1.52
CA TRP A 317 14.43 26.68 1.55
C TRP A 317 13.33 25.90 2.26
N LEU A 318 13.11 24.62 1.87
CA LEU A 318 12.12 23.75 2.51
C LEU A 318 12.44 23.51 3.99
N HIS A 319 13.72 23.34 4.33
CA HIS A 319 14.15 23.15 5.71
C HIS A 319 13.86 24.37 6.60
N ARG A 320 13.99 25.61 6.09
CA ARG A 320 13.57 26.80 6.83
C ARG A 320 12.07 26.82 7.12
N ALA A 321 11.25 26.46 6.14
CA ALA A 321 9.81 26.33 6.35
C ALA A 321 9.46 25.24 7.36
N ASP A 322 10.20 24.11 7.36
CA ASP A 322 10.03 23.02 8.32
C ASP A 322 10.37 23.44 9.76
N ILE A 323 11.48 24.16 9.95
CA ILE A 323 11.84 24.75 11.27
C ILE A 323 10.72 25.67 11.76
N ALA A 324 10.17 26.52 10.90
CA ALA A 324 9.08 27.43 11.25
C ALA A 324 7.80 26.66 11.59
N LEU A 325 7.46 25.59 10.85
CA LEU A 325 6.35 24.71 11.16
C LEU A 325 6.54 24.01 12.52
N TYR A 326 7.73 23.52 12.80
CA TYR A 326 8.05 22.92 14.09
C TYR A 326 7.88 23.92 15.25
N GLN A 327 8.28 25.18 15.06
CA GLN A 327 8.05 26.26 16.05
C GLN A 327 6.53 26.50 16.23
N ALA A 328 5.75 26.55 15.15
CA ALA A 328 4.30 26.70 15.23
C ALA A 328 3.66 25.59 16.07
N LYS A 329 4.07 24.33 15.85
CA LYS A 329 3.58 23.20 16.64
C LYS A 329 3.95 23.29 18.11
N ASN A 330 5.17 23.74 18.45
CA ASN A 330 5.64 23.85 19.83
C ASN A 330 5.03 25.06 20.59
N ASN A 331 4.72 26.14 19.89
CA ASN A 331 4.15 27.35 20.48
C ASN A 331 2.61 27.28 20.70
N GLY A 332 2.03 26.08 20.64
CA GLY A 332 0.61 25.88 20.97
C GLY A 332 -0.25 25.48 19.77
N ARG A 333 0.33 25.25 18.59
CA ARG A 333 -0.38 24.89 17.36
C ARG A 333 -1.33 25.98 16.84
N ASN A 334 -2.11 25.64 15.81
CA ASN A 334 -3.11 26.53 15.20
C ASN A 334 -2.59 27.94 14.92
N GLN A 335 -1.39 28.03 14.33
CA GLN A 335 -0.70 29.30 14.06
C GLN A 335 0.24 29.20 12.88
N VAL A 336 0.65 30.35 12.36
CA VAL A 336 1.63 30.48 11.27
C VAL A 336 2.89 31.13 11.82
N VAL A 337 4.05 30.58 11.47
CA VAL A 337 5.38 31.13 11.80
C VAL A 337 6.15 31.37 10.51
N ALA A 338 6.80 32.53 10.41
CA ALA A 338 7.67 32.88 9.29
C ALA A 338 9.13 32.53 9.63
N ALA A 339 9.87 31.97 8.62
CA ALA A 339 11.28 31.62 8.69
C ALA A 339 12.19 32.80 8.32
#